data_f27023b7256d97237a6dc331c1bf8a79
#
_entry.id   f27023b7256d97237a6dc331c1bf8a79
#
_cell.length_a   1.000
_cell.length_b   1.000
_cell.length_c   1.000
_cell.angle_alpha   90.00
_cell.angle_beta   90.00
_cell.angle_gamma   90.00
#
_symmetry.space_group_name_H-M   'P 1'
#
loop_
_entity.id
_entity.type
_entity.pdbx_description
1 polymer ?
#
loop_
_entity_poly.entity_id
_entity_poly.type
_entity_poly.pdbx_seq_one_letter_code
_entity_poly.pdbx_strand_id
1 'polypeptide(L)'
;MNSKSFLCFFLFVSFLIISFFSTVNAQSITLTYANFPPASTFPCVQMEKWKTEVELRTAGIVNIKTFPGSTLLGAKNMMDGIIDGVADIGVIVFAYQPGRFPLLEGMDLPIGFSSSKVANAVLFDLYEKYKPKSLSKVKVIALFTAPPANIMSKTPIRSLKDLKGYELRCTGAGVKPLKLLGATPVAMPMSETPEALQKGIVKGIFSSLDILKDFKFAETCRYVTICNMQTTSFAVIMNKKKWDSLPDKVKKVIDDLSREHSLWTGEYIDKHVIESLNWAKEHYKEEVITLSDDEYKLWHRKVEPIKNEWLKKVEAKGLPARKFFKDILRLKEKYEKEFGK
;
A
#
# COMPACT_ATOMS: atom_id res chain seq x y z
N MET A 1 -48.49 -39.91 47.20
CA MET A 1 -47.91 -38.83 46.36
C MET A 1 -48.08 -39.28 44.92
N ASN A 2 -49.00 -38.64 44.18
CA ASN A 2 -49.47 -39.11 42.89
C ASN A 2 -48.43 -38.94 41.79
N SER A 3 -48.14 -40.01 41.07
CA SER A 3 -47.17 -40.06 39.93
C SER A 3 -47.41 -38.98 38.86
N LYS A 4 -48.61 -38.46 38.73
CA LYS A 4 -48.99 -37.39 37.78
C LYS A 4 -48.42 -36.01 38.17
N SER A 5 -48.23 -35.72 39.47
CA SER A 5 -47.65 -34.46 39.98
C SER A 5 -46.13 -34.41 39.75
N PHE A 6 -45.48 -35.59 39.78
CA PHE A 6 -44.02 -35.65 39.56
C PHE A 6 -43.66 -35.48 38.04
N LEU A 7 -44.53 -35.99 37.17
CA LEU A 7 -44.35 -35.84 35.72
C LEU A 7 -44.54 -34.37 35.26
N CYS A 8 -45.50 -33.65 35.83
CA CYS A 8 -45.74 -32.24 35.53
C CYS A 8 -44.58 -31.33 36.02
N PHE A 9 -43.96 -31.65 37.18
CA PHE A 9 -42.83 -30.90 37.70
C PHE A 9 -41.57 -31.07 36.85
N PHE A 10 -41.32 -32.30 36.34
CA PHE A 10 -40.17 -32.55 35.46
C PHE A 10 -40.34 -31.93 34.10
N LEU A 11 -41.53 -31.86 33.52
CA LEU A 11 -41.83 -31.18 32.27
C LEU A 11 -41.69 -29.64 32.37
N PHE A 12 -42.05 -29.08 33.53
CA PHE A 12 -41.92 -27.64 33.78
C PHE A 12 -40.46 -27.19 33.97
N VAL A 13 -39.64 -28.01 34.62
CA VAL A 13 -38.20 -27.76 34.81
C VAL A 13 -37.46 -27.95 33.48
N SER A 14 -37.83 -28.92 32.61
CA SER A 14 -37.27 -29.09 31.26
C SER A 14 -37.61 -27.90 30.34
N PHE A 15 -38.78 -27.29 30.45
CA PHE A 15 -39.18 -26.12 29.67
C PHE A 15 -38.49 -24.85 30.13
N LEU A 16 -38.12 -24.72 31.39
CA LEU A 16 -37.37 -23.56 31.90
C LEU A 16 -35.88 -23.57 31.47
N ILE A 17 -35.31 -24.75 31.26
CA ILE A 17 -33.89 -24.86 30.83
C ILE A 17 -33.71 -24.55 29.32
N ILE A 18 -34.75 -24.79 28.50
CA ILE A 18 -34.71 -24.48 27.05
C ILE A 18 -34.84 -22.97 26.76
N SER A 19 -35.37 -22.18 27.70
CA SER A 19 -35.59 -20.73 27.50
C SER A 19 -34.36 -19.84 27.69
N PHE A 20 -33.20 -20.37 28.05
CA PHE A 20 -31.97 -19.57 28.30
C PHE A 20 -30.94 -19.61 27.17
N PHE A 21 -31.19 -20.28 26.06
CA PHE A 21 -30.43 -20.08 24.84
C PHE A 21 -31.07 -18.97 24.01
N SER A 22 -31.15 -17.75 24.59
CA SER A 22 -31.28 -16.56 23.77
C SER A 22 -30.00 -16.48 22.94
N THR A 23 -30.03 -16.96 21.69
CA THR A 23 -29.03 -16.58 20.70
C THR A 23 -29.08 -15.08 20.62
N VAL A 24 -28.13 -14.44 21.28
CA VAL A 24 -27.80 -13.03 20.99
C VAL A 24 -27.41 -13.03 19.51
N ASN A 25 -28.38 -12.75 18.65
CA ASN A 25 -28.12 -12.42 17.27
C ASN A 25 -27.28 -11.13 17.30
N ALA A 26 -25.97 -11.29 17.46
CA ALA A 26 -25.07 -10.18 17.31
C ALA A 26 -25.25 -9.67 15.87
N GLN A 27 -25.91 -8.52 15.72
CA GLN A 27 -26.14 -7.90 14.43
C GLN A 27 -24.79 -7.78 13.74
N SER A 28 -24.61 -8.51 12.62
CA SER A 28 -23.36 -8.51 11.89
C SER A 28 -23.09 -7.11 11.31
N ILE A 29 -21.88 -6.61 11.51
CA ILE A 29 -21.43 -5.32 11.00
C ILE A 29 -20.87 -5.55 9.60
N THR A 30 -21.51 -4.96 8.59
CA THR A 30 -20.96 -4.98 7.23
C THR A 30 -20.10 -3.73 7.01
N LEU A 31 -18.87 -3.94 6.51
CA LEU A 31 -17.94 -2.89 6.09
C LEU A 31 -17.70 -2.99 4.58
N THR A 32 -17.65 -1.85 3.92
CA THR A 32 -17.28 -1.74 2.51
C THR A 32 -15.81 -1.36 2.38
N TYR A 33 -15.03 -2.10 1.56
CA TYR A 33 -13.62 -1.85 1.35
C TYR A 33 -13.33 -1.60 -0.14
N ALA A 34 -13.08 -0.34 -0.50
CA ALA A 34 -12.79 0.09 -1.87
C ALA A 34 -11.28 0.00 -2.17
N ASN A 35 -10.93 -0.48 -3.36
CA ASN A 35 -9.57 -0.42 -3.88
C ASN A 35 -9.58 -0.07 -5.38
N PHE A 36 -8.57 0.68 -5.82
CA PHE A 36 -8.55 1.18 -7.19
C PHE A 36 -7.92 0.22 -8.22
N PRO A 37 -6.91 -0.62 -7.90
CA PRO A 37 -6.31 -1.52 -8.87
C PRO A 37 -7.14 -2.81 -9.07
N PRO A 38 -6.87 -3.58 -10.14
CA PRO A 38 -7.51 -4.87 -10.37
C PRO A 38 -7.32 -5.88 -9.24
N ALA A 39 -8.25 -6.83 -9.11
CA ALA A 39 -8.29 -7.80 -8.01
C ALA A 39 -7.03 -8.68 -7.88
N SER A 40 -6.32 -8.95 -8.98
CA SER A 40 -5.10 -9.76 -9.00
C SER A 40 -3.87 -9.07 -8.46
N THR A 41 -3.90 -7.77 -8.26
CA THR A 41 -2.73 -6.96 -7.87
C THR A 41 -2.45 -7.06 -6.38
N PHE A 42 -1.19 -6.86 -5.97
CA PHE A 42 -0.79 -6.96 -4.56
C PHE A 42 -1.61 -6.08 -3.60
N PRO A 43 -2.05 -4.84 -3.96
CA PRO A 43 -2.90 -4.07 -3.07
C PRO A 43 -4.29 -4.68 -2.85
N CYS A 44 -4.77 -5.51 -3.77
CA CYS A 44 -6.03 -6.24 -3.59
C CYS A 44 -5.80 -7.58 -2.89
N VAL A 45 -4.68 -8.25 -3.10
CA VAL A 45 -4.32 -9.46 -2.35
C VAL A 45 -4.19 -9.16 -0.85
N GLN A 46 -3.52 -8.06 -0.48
CA GLN A 46 -3.47 -7.64 0.92
C GLN A 46 -4.87 -7.27 1.47
N MET A 47 -5.74 -6.67 0.66
CA MET A 47 -7.12 -6.35 1.05
C MET A 47 -7.91 -7.62 1.41
N GLU A 48 -7.85 -8.65 0.57
CA GLU A 48 -8.53 -9.92 0.83
C GLU A 48 -7.94 -10.68 2.02
N LYS A 49 -6.61 -10.62 2.20
CA LYS A 49 -5.94 -11.17 3.39
C LYS A 49 -6.41 -10.46 4.66
N TRP A 50 -6.43 -9.13 4.66
CA TRP A 50 -6.90 -8.34 5.80
C TRP A 50 -8.37 -8.63 6.12
N LYS A 51 -9.24 -8.69 5.10
CA LYS A 51 -10.64 -9.10 5.25
C LYS A 51 -10.74 -10.44 5.97
N THR A 52 -10.06 -11.46 5.45
CA THR A 52 -10.10 -12.82 6.02
C THR A 52 -9.69 -12.84 7.48
N GLU A 53 -8.62 -12.11 7.85
CA GLU A 53 -8.14 -12.06 9.23
C GLU A 53 -9.13 -11.35 10.17
N VAL A 54 -9.73 -10.24 9.73
CA VAL A 54 -10.71 -9.52 10.53
C VAL A 54 -11.98 -10.35 10.73
N GLU A 55 -12.53 -10.94 9.66
CA GLU A 55 -13.72 -11.79 9.74
C GLU A 55 -13.48 -12.98 10.68
N LEU A 56 -12.33 -13.63 10.57
CA LEU A 56 -11.93 -14.75 11.43
C LEU A 56 -11.78 -14.32 12.89
N ARG A 57 -10.98 -13.28 13.16
CA ARG A 57 -10.67 -12.82 14.53
C ARG A 57 -11.86 -12.18 15.24
N THR A 58 -12.85 -11.70 14.49
CA THR A 58 -14.11 -11.19 15.03
C THR A 58 -15.18 -12.27 15.16
N ALA A 59 -14.87 -13.52 14.81
CA ALA A 59 -15.82 -14.65 14.83
C ALA A 59 -17.13 -14.33 14.05
N GLY A 60 -17.01 -13.65 12.88
CA GLY A 60 -18.12 -13.31 12.01
C GLY A 60 -18.96 -12.10 12.47
N ILE A 61 -18.57 -11.39 13.53
CA ILE A 61 -19.24 -10.14 13.92
C ILE A 61 -19.08 -9.08 12.83
N VAL A 62 -17.92 -9.04 12.17
CA VAL A 62 -17.65 -8.16 11.02
C VAL A 62 -17.68 -8.99 9.74
N ASN A 63 -18.36 -8.48 8.72
CA ASN A 63 -18.35 -8.98 7.34
C ASN A 63 -17.85 -7.88 6.42
N ILE A 64 -16.92 -8.17 5.51
CA ILE A 64 -16.29 -7.17 4.65
C ILE A 64 -16.62 -7.45 3.18
N LYS A 65 -17.22 -6.45 2.53
CA LYS A 65 -17.46 -6.46 1.08
C LYS A 65 -16.38 -5.67 0.36
N THR A 66 -15.61 -6.32 -0.50
CA THR A 66 -14.49 -5.73 -1.23
C THR A 66 -14.92 -5.24 -2.62
N PHE A 67 -14.37 -4.10 -3.04
CA PHE A 67 -14.68 -3.42 -4.29
C PHE A 67 -13.36 -3.04 -5.01
N PRO A 68 -12.70 -3.99 -5.71
CA PRO A 68 -11.50 -3.72 -6.49
C PRO A 68 -11.80 -3.00 -7.80
N GLY A 69 -10.75 -2.55 -8.50
CA GLY A 69 -10.85 -2.03 -9.87
C GLY A 69 -11.54 -0.68 -9.99
N SER A 70 -11.51 0.17 -8.98
CA SER A 70 -12.21 1.48 -8.97
C SER A 70 -13.74 1.39 -9.11
N THR A 71 -14.33 0.24 -8.78
CA THR A 71 -15.79 0.02 -8.93
C THR A 71 -16.62 0.87 -7.98
N LEU A 72 -16.04 1.33 -6.86
CA LEU A 72 -16.73 2.19 -5.89
C LEU A 72 -16.06 3.57 -5.79
N LEU A 73 -14.73 3.62 -5.71
CA LEU A 73 -13.93 4.86 -5.62
C LEU A 73 -12.66 4.74 -6.45
N GLY A 74 -12.37 5.77 -7.24
CA GLY A 74 -11.13 5.87 -7.99
C GLY A 74 -9.93 6.31 -7.14
N ALA A 75 -8.71 6.10 -7.64
CA ALA A 75 -7.46 6.35 -6.92
C ALA A 75 -7.32 7.80 -6.41
N LYS A 76 -7.72 8.79 -7.20
CA LYS A 76 -7.62 10.21 -6.86
C LYS A 76 -8.65 10.65 -5.82
N ASN A 77 -9.83 10.03 -5.81
CA ASN A 77 -10.97 10.41 -4.97
C ASN A 77 -11.08 9.55 -3.70
N MET A 78 -10.22 8.54 -3.53
CA MET A 78 -10.33 7.56 -2.44
C MET A 78 -10.36 8.22 -1.07
N MET A 79 -9.42 9.12 -0.77
CA MET A 79 -9.33 9.76 0.55
C MET A 79 -10.59 10.57 0.89
N ASP A 80 -11.08 11.35 -0.06
CA ASP A 80 -12.24 12.20 0.17
C ASP A 80 -13.52 11.36 0.22
N GLY A 81 -13.65 10.35 -0.64
CA GLY A 81 -14.77 9.41 -0.60
C GLY A 81 -14.86 8.62 0.72
N ILE A 82 -13.72 8.25 1.32
CA ILE A 82 -13.70 7.63 2.65
C ILE A 82 -14.09 8.64 3.75
N ILE A 83 -13.60 9.88 3.70
CA ILE A 83 -13.99 10.93 4.66
C ILE A 83 -15.51 11.17 4.58
N ASP A 84 -16.07 11.21 3.39
CA ASP A 84 -17.48 11.47 3.12
C ASP A 84 -18.39 10.24 3.35
N GLY A 85 -17.80 9.05 3.57
CA GLY A 85 -18.54 7.82 3.87
C GLY A 85 -19.12 7.10 2.65
N VAL A 86 -18.59 7.35 1.44
CA VAL A 86 -18.96 6.59 0.22
C VAL A 86 -18.53 5.13 0.35
N ALA A 87 -17.41 4.86 1.00
CA ALA A 87 -16.99 3.56 1.47
C ALA A 87 -16.46 3.66 2.89
N ASP A 88 -16.50 2.55 3.65
CA ASP A 88 -15.99 2.53 5.03
C ASP A 88 -14.47 2.48 5.07
N ILE A 89 -13.85 1.73 4.16
CA ILE A 89 -12.40 1.48 4.10
C ILE A 89 -11.91 1.71 2.66
N GLY A 90 -10.68 2.21 2.51
CA GLY A 90 -10.06 2.38 1.21
C GLY A 90 -8.54 2.44 1.25
N VAL A 91 -7.90 2.14 0.12
CA VAL A 91 -6.45 2.25 -0.06
C VAL A 91 -6.10 3.56 -0.74
N ILE A 92 -5.21 4.33 -0.13
CA ILE A 92 -4.65 5.55 -0.71
C ILE A 92 -3.16 5.39 -1.01
N VAL A 93 -2.69 6.08 -2.05
CA VAL A 93 -1.29 6.29 -2.35
C VAL A 93 -0.96 7.75 -2.05
N PHE A 94 0.02 8.02 -1.19
CA PHE A 94 0.33 9.40 -0.82
C PHE A 94 0.71 10.25 -2.02
N ALA A 95 1.48 9.68 -2.94
CA ALA A 95 1.94 10.35 -4.16
C ALA A 95 0.83 10.67 -5.19
N TYR A 96 -0.40 10.16 -5.02
CA TYR A 96 -1.54 10.52 -5.88
C TYR A 96 -2.27 11.79 -5.42
N GLN A 97 -1.90 12.33 -4.26
CA GLN A 97 -2.48 13.54 -3.69
C GLN A 97 -1.38 14.56 -3.34
N PRO A 98 -0.78 15.23 -4.36
CA PRO A 98 0.38 16.09 -4.17
C PRO A 98 0.20 17.13 -3.09
N GLY A 99 1.15 17.20 -2.15
CA GLY A 99 1.18 18.19 -1.08
C GLY A 99 0.23 17.95 0.10
N ARG A 100 -0.61 16.90 0.07
CA ARG A 100 -1.52 16.55 1.17
C ARG A 100 -0.78 15.86 2.32
N PHE A 101 0.28 15.10 2.03
CA PHE A 101 1.03 14.31 3.00
C PHE A 101 2.51 14.71 3.09
N PRO A 102 2.84 16.00 3.28
CA PRO A 102 4.20 16.51 3.08
C PRO A 102 5.27 15.82 3.93
N LEU A 103 4.94 15.39 5.16
CA LEU A 103 5.88 14.69 6.04
C LEU A 103 6.09 13.24 5.58
N LEU A 104 5.00 12.53 5.26
CA LEU A 104 5.04 11.12 4.83
C LEU A 104 5.65 10.94 3.44
N GLU A 105 5.59 11.96 2.56
CA GLU A 105 6.32 11.99 1.28
C GLU A 105 7.84 11.76 1.46
N GLY A 106 8.36 11.96 2.68
CA GLY A 106 9.76 11.64 3.01
C GLY A 106 10.12 10.16 2.88
N MET A 107 9.14 9.24 2.98
CA MET A 107 9.34 7.82 2.76
C MET A 107 9.56 7.47 1.28
N ASP A 108 9.05 8.29 0.37
CA ASP A 108 9.17 8.09 -1.08
C ASP A 108 10.46 8.73 -1.66
N LEU A 109 11.37 9.22 -0.81
CA LEU A 109 12.70 9.67 -1.22
C LEU A 109 13.57 8.47 -1.63
N PRO A 110 14.62 8.67 -2.45
CA PRO A 110 15.55 7.61 -2.84
C PRO A 110 16.49 7.26 -1.67
N ILE A 111 15.96 6.54 -0.68
CA ILE A 111 16.63 6.19 0.59
C ILE A 111 17.37 4.85 0.50
N GLY A 112 16.97 3.98 -0.45
CA GLY A 112 17.60 2.67 -0.63
C GLY A 112 17.21 1.68 0.48
N PHE A 113 15.93 1.46 0.70
CA PHE A 113 15.47 0.38 1.57
C PHE A 113 15.84 -0.98 0.98
N SER A 114 16.30 -1.91 1.83
CA SER A 114 16.70 -3.25 1.42
C SER A 114 15.51 -4.16 1.05
N SER A 115 14.32 -3.89 1.60
CA SER A 115 13.09 -4.64 1.34
C SER A 115 11.85 -3.81 1.67
N SER A 116 10.70 -4.22 1.14
CA SER A 116 9.41 -3.62 1.52
C SER A 116 9.05 -3.93 2.96
N LYS A 117 9.45 -5.09 3.50
CA LYS A 117 9.23 -5.41 4.91
C LYS A 117 9.92 -4.41 5.83
N VAL A 118 11.18 -4.04 5.54
CA VAL A 118 11.92 -2.99 6.26
C VAL A 118 11.22 -1.63 6.10
N ALA A 119 10.88 -1.24 4.89
CA ALA A 119 10.22 0.03 4.62
C ALA A 119 8.86 0.15 5.32
N ASN A 120 8.08 -0.93 5.37
CA ASN A 120 6.79 -0.98 6.05
C ASN A 120 6.92 -0.80 7.56
N ALA A 121 7.91 -1.47 8.19
CA ALA A 121 8.19 -1.31 9.61
C ALA A 121 8.58 0.15 9.95
N VAL A 122 9.42 0.75 9.11
CA VAL A 122 9.83 2.16 9.24
C VAL A 122 8.63 3.09 9.10
N LEU A 123 7.82 2.92 8.05
CA LEU A 123 6.64 3.76 7.81
C LEU A 123 5.64 3.66 8.97
N PHE A 124 5.42 2.45 9.50
CA PHE A 124 4.51 2.21 10.61
C PHE A 124 4.98 2.93 11.89
N ASP A 125 6.25 2.76 12.27
CA ASP A 125 6.81 3.41 13.47
C ASP A 125 6.84 4.94 13.35
N LEU A 126 7.09 5.46 12.16
CA LEU A 126 7.04 6.90 11.90
C LEU A 126 5.61 7.44 12.03
N TYR A 127 4.62 6.73 11.48
CA TYR A 127 3.22 7.10 11.62
C TYR A 127 2.80 7.13 13.10
N GLU A 128 3.11 6.09 13.86
CA GLU A 128 2.80 6.02 15.28
C GLU A 128 3.48 7.14 16.09
N LYS A 129 4.74 7.45 15.77
CA LYS A 129 5.51 8.50 16.46
C LYS A 129 5.01 9.91 16.15
N TYR A 130 4.71 10.18 14.90
CA TYR A 130 4.41 11.55 14.44
C TYR A 130 2.93 11.86 14.32
N LYS A 131 2.07 10.87 14.16
CA LYS A 131 0.60 10.99 14.00
C LYS A 131 0.21 12.19 13.14
N PRO A 132 0.63 12.23 11.86
CA PRO A 132 0.55 13.45 11.05
C PRO A 132 -0.89 13.93 10.88
N LYS A 133 -1.12 15.23 11.10
CA LYS A 133 -2.45 15.87 11.03
C LYS A 133 -3.17 15.62 9.69
N SER A 134 -2.43 15.39 8.61
CA SER A 134 -2.99 15.07 7.29
C SER A 134 -3.84 13.79 7.27
N LEU A 135 -3.68 12.90 8.25
CA LEU A 135 -4.47 11.67 8.41
C LEU A 135 -5.47 11.73 9.57
N SER A 136 -5.61 12.88 10.28
CA SER A 136 -6.47 12.98 11.47
C SER A 136 -7.97 12.80 11.21
N LYS A 137 -8.43 13.00 9.96
CA LYS A 137 -9.83 12.84 9.56
C LYS A 137 -10.25 11.39 9.30
N VAL A 138 -9.30 10.45 9.35
CA VAL A 138 -9.52 9.03 9.12
C VAL A 138 -8.81 8.20 10.18
N LYS A 139 -9.20 6.94 10.34
CA LYS A 139 -8.41 5.94 11.07
C LYS A 139 -7.50 5.23 10.09
N VAL A 140 -6.20 5.22 10.35
CA VAL A 140 -5.26 4.37 9.62
C VAL A 140 -5.30 2.96 10.21
N ILE A 141 -5.49 1.95 9.38
CA ILE A 141 -5.63 0.56 9.79
C ILE A 141 -4.54 -0.36 9.24
N ALA A 142 -3.80 0.07 8.21
CA ALA A 142 -2.55 -0.54 7.78
C ALA A 142 -1.72 0.46 6.96
N LEU A 143 -0.42 0.23 6.90
CA LEU A 143 0.55 1.01 6.14
C LEU A 143 1.49 0.05 5.41
N PHE A 144 1.77 0.31 4.14
CA PHE A 144 2.71 -0.50 3.40
C PHE A 144 3.36 0.29 2.26
N THR A 145 4.41 -0.27 1.67
CA THR A 145 5.13 0.32 0.54
C THR A 145 5.21 -0.69 -0.60
N ALA A 146 5.30 -0.20 -1.82
CA ALA A 146 5.80 -1.00 -2.92
C ALA A 146 7.34 -1.12 -2.84
N PRO A 147 7.93 -2.16 -3.45
CA PRO A 147 9.38 -2.26 -3.60
C PRO A 147 9.98 -1.09 -4.36
N PRO A 148 11.33 -0.93 -4.35
CA PRO A 148 11.98 0.14 -5.07
C PRO A 148 11.61 0.18 -6.55
N ALA A 149 11.38 1.39 -7.06
CA ALA A 149 11.03 1.62 -8.44
C ALA A 149 12.22 1.37 -9.38
N ASN A 150 11.91 0.69 -10.48
CA ASN A 150 12.77 0.40 -11.60
C ASN A 150 12.12 0.91 -12.89
N ILE A 151 12.82 0.86 -14.02
CA ILE A 151 12.26 1.30 -15.30
C ILE A 151 11.90 0.06 -16.14
N MET A 152 10.65 -0.03 -16.53
CA MET A 152 10.14 -0.99 -17.51
C MET A 152 9.84 -0.23 -18.80
N SER A 153 10.43 -0.62 -19.93
CA SER A 153 10.40 0.19 -21.16
C SER A 153 10.23 -0.64 -22.43
N LYS A 154 9.74 0.03 -23.48
CA LYS A 154 9.59 -0.59 -24.83
C LYS A 154 10.94 -0.73 -25.57
N THR A 155 11.92 0.07 -25.22
CA THR A 155 13.28 0.06 -25.77
C THR A 155 14.32 0.02 -24.66
N PRO A 156 15.52 -0.55 -24.88
CA PRO A 156 16.51 -0.69 -23.82
C PRO A 156 17.02 0.66 -23.31
N ILE A 157 17.10 0.79 -22.00
CA ILE A 157 17.65 1.97 -21.31
C ILE A 157 18.86 1.51 -20.49
N ARG A 158 20.07 1.82 -20.97
CA ARG A 158 21.34 1.37 -20.39
C ARG A 158 22.14 2.51 -19.75
N SER A 159 21.74 3.76 -20.06
CA SER A 159 22.46 4.97 -19.63
C SER A 159 21.51 6.18 -19.56
N LEU A 160 22.00 7.30 -18.99
CA LEU A 160 21.29 8.57 -19.01
C LEU A 160 21.03 9.10 -20.42
N LYS A 161 21.87 8.70 -21.39
CA LYS A 161 21.69 9.09 -22.80
C LYS A 161 20.40 8.51 -23.36
N ASP A 162 20.09 7.27 -23.01
CA ASP A 162 18.87 6.56 -23.47
C ASP A 162 17.62 7.12 -22.80
N LEU A 163 17.76 7.67 -21.58
CA LEU A 163 16.66 8.33 -20.85
C LEU A 163 16.29 9.71 -21.39
N LYS A 164 17.17 10.36 -22.14
CA LYS A 164 16.93 11.75 -22.56
C LYS A 164 15.64 11.89 -23.36
N GLY A 165 14.67 12.62 -22.78
CA GLY A 165 13.36 12.87 -23.38
C GLY A 165 12.43 11.64 -23.43
N TYR A 166 12.81 10.52 -22.81
CA TYR A 166 12.01 9.29 -22.82
C TYR A 166 10.77 9.45 -21.92
N GLU A 167 9.59 9.24 -22.48
CA GLU A 167 8.30 9.41 -21.78
C GLU A 167 8.03 8.22 -20.86
N LEU A 168 8.16 8.45 -19.56
CA LEU A 168 7.92 7.47 -18.51
C LEU A 168 6.73 7.83 -17.65
N ARG A 169 5.78 6.90 -17.52
CA ARG A 169 4.78 7.00 -16.47
C ARG A 169 5.44 6.91 -15.10
N CYS A 170 5.01 7.74 -14.17
CA CYS A 170 5.42 7.65 -12.77
C CYS A 170 4.28 8.07 -11.82
N THR A 171 4.50 7.92 -10.51
CA THR A 171 3.72 8.63 -9.50
C THR A 171 4.18 10.09 -9.38
N GLY A 172 3.45 10.93 -8.63
CA GLY A 172 3.88 12.31 -8.36
C GLY A 172 5.29 12.40 -7.76
N ALA A 173 5.67 11.44 -6.90
CA ALA A 173 7.00 11.35 -6.29
C ALA A 173 8.11 11.05 -7.32
N GLY A 174 7.79 10.36 -8.42
CA GLY A 174 8.75 10.03 -9.47
C GLY A 174 9.06 11.16 -10.46
N VAL A 175 8.26 12.22 -10.46
CA VAL A 175 8.43 13.34 -11.43
C VAL A 175 9.81 13.98 -11.33
N LYS A 176 10.23 14.29 -10.13
CA LYS A 176 11.50 15.00 -9.94
C LYS A 176 12.72 14.14 -10.21
N PRO A 177 12.82 12.90 -9.67
CA PRO A 177 13.90 12.00 -10.02
C PRO A 177 14.06 11.83 -11.53
N LEU A 178 12.98 11.53 -12.24
CA LEU A 178 13.03 11.30 -13.69
C LEU A 178 13.47 12.57 -14.47
N LYS A 179 13.00 13.77 -14.08
CA LYS A 179 13.47 15.02 -14.68
C LYS A 179 14.96 15.23 -14.48
N LEU A 180 15.50 14.98 -13.30
CA LEU A 180 16.93 15.11 -13.01
C LEU A 180 17.78 14.10 -13.78
N LEU A 181 17.20 12.94 -14.11
CA LEU A 181 17.83 11.93 -14.97
C LEU A 181 17.68 12.22 -16.46
N GLY A 182 16.90 13.25 -16.83
CA GLY A 182 16.72 13.67 -18.23
C GLY A 182 15.52 13.08 -18.95
N ALA A 183 14.71 12.26 -18.28
CA ALA A 183 13.47 11.69 -18.83
C ALA A 183 12.34 12.72 -18.89
N THR A 184 11.28 12.39 -19.61
CA THR A 184 10.01 13.13 -19.65
C THR A 184 8.98 12.39 -18.76
N PRO A 185 8.79 12.77 -17.49
CA PRO A 185 7.86 12.09 -16.61
C PRO A 185 6.41 12.48 -16.91
N VAL A 186 5.52 11.50 -16.91
CA VAL A 186 4.07 11.68 -17.00
C VAL A 186 3.43 11.10 -15.73
N ALA A 187 2.98 11.99 -14.84
CA ALA A 187 2.41 11.58 -13.56
C ALA A 187 0.94 11.19 -13.71
N MET A 188 0.63 9.94 -13.35
CA MET A 188 -0.75 9.43 -13.32
C MET A 188 -0.88 8.24 -12.37
N PRO A 189 -2.09 7.94 -11.85
CA PRO A 189 -2.38 6.70 -11.14
C PRO A 189 -2.10 5.47 -12.01
N MET A 190 -1.84 4.32 -11.36
CA MET A 190 -1.57 3.07 -12.07
C MET A 190 -2.77 2.62 -12.91
N SER A 191 -4.00 2.90 -12.48
CA SER A 191 -5.22 2.57 -13.22
C SER A 191 -5.35 3.26 -14.59
N GLU A 192 -4.65 4.39 -14.80
CA GLU A 192 -4.65 5.14 -16.08
C GLU A 192 -3.50 4.67 -17.01
N THR A 193 -2.54 3.89 -16.49
CA THR A 193 -1.31 3.51 -17.19
C THR A 193 -1.52 2.59 -18.40
N PRO A 194 -2.41 1.57 -18.35
CA PRO A 194 -2.64 0.69 -19.50
C PRO A 194 -3.05 1.46 -20.76
N GLU A 195 -3.99 2.40 -20.61
CA GLU A 195 -4.46 3.24 -21.71
C GLU A 195 -3.36 4.17 -22.22
N ALA A 196 -2.57 4.78 -21.32
CA ALA A 196 -1.46 5.66 -21.69
C ALA A 196 -0.35 4.94 -22.48
N LEU A 197 -0.04 3.68 -22.12
CA LEU A 197 0.90 2.83 -22.85
C LEU A 197 0.37 2.44 -24.23
N GLN A 198 -0.91 2.08 -24.30
CA GLN A 198 -1.57 1.69 -25.56
C GLN A 198 -1.64 2.86 -26.54
N LYS A 199 -1.98 4.06 -26.06
CA LYS A 199 -2.02 5.29 -26.85
C LYS A 199 -0.63 5.87 -27.17
N GLY A 200 0.44 5.32 -26.62
CA GLY A 200 1.81 5.82 -26.83
C GLY A 200 2.11 7.15 -26.12
N ILE A 201 1.26 7.58 -25.17
CA ILE A 201 1.51 8.77 -24.33
C ILE A 201 2.77 8.55 -23.49
N VAL A 202 3.00 7.32 -23.06
CA VAL A 202 4.24 6.89 -22.41
C VAL A 202 4.83 5.67 -23.12
N LYS A 203 6.15 5.55 -23.09
CA LYS A 203 6.91 4.46 -23.71
C LYS A 203 7.44 3.47 -22.66
N GLY A 204 7.19 3.75 -21.38
CA GLY A 204 7.60 2.91 -20.29
C GLY A 204 7.03 3.40 -18.96
N ILE A 205 7.39 2.69 -17.88
CA ILE A 205 6.88 2.89 -16.55
C ILE A 205 8.04 2.92 -15.55
N PHE A 206 8.01 3.87 -14.65
CA PHE A 206 8.87 3.92 -13.48
C PHE A 206 8.06 3.49 -12.25
N SER A 207 8.26 2.25 -11.81
CA SER A 207 7.52 1.61 -10.71
C SER A 207 8.24 0.35 -10.21
N SER A 208 7.66 -0.33 -9.22
CA SER A 208 8.09 -1.66 -8.78
C SER A 208 7.76 -2.74 -9.83
N LEU A 209 8.47 -3.87 -9.79
CA LEU A 209 8.43 -4.89 -10.86
C LEU A 209 7.23 -5.84 -10.79
N ASP A 210 6.44 -5.83 -9.72
CA ASP A 210 5.20 -6.61 -9.60
C ASP A 210 4.23 -6.35 -10.75
N ILE A 211 4.21 -5.10 -11.26
CA ILE A 211 3.30 -4.69 -12.33
C ILE A 211 3.57 -5.38 -13.66
N LEU A 212 4.74 -5.99 -13.86
CA LEU A 212 5.02 -6.80 -15.06
C LEU A 212 4.00 -7.92 -15.20
N LYS A 213 3.66 -8.59 -14.08
CA LYS A 213 2.67 -9.67 -14.00
C LYS A 213 1.27 -9.14 -13.69
N ASP A 214 1.13 -8.31 -12.66
CA ASP A 214 -0.16 -7.85 -12.13
C ASP A 214 -0.99 -7.06 -13.15
N PHE A 215 -0.33 -6.27 -13.98
CA PHE A 215 -0.95 -5.49 -15.07
C PHE A 215 -0.57 -6.00 -16.47
N LYS A 216 0.17 -7.13 -16.55
CA LYS A 216 0.68 -7.72 -17.80
C LYS A 216 1.53 -6.75 -18.62
N PHE A 217 2.22 -5.80 -17.96
CA PHE A 217 3.05 -4.84 -18.70
C PHE A 217 4.27 -5.47 -19.36
N ALA A 218 4.68 -6.69 -18.97
CA ALA A 218 5.66 -7.49 -19.70
C ALA A 218 5.26 -7.77 -21.17
N GLU A 219 3.97 -7.69 -21.50
CA GLU A 219 3.52 -7.81 -22.91
C GLU A 219 3.99 -6.65 -23.79
N THR A 220 4.24 -5.49 -23.22
CA THR A 220 4.55 -4.25 -23.92
C THR A 220 5.95 -3.72 -23.62
N CYS A 221 6.34 -3.75 -22.34
CA CYS A 221 7.64 -3.27 -21.86
C CYS A 221 8.59 -4.45 -21.73
N ARG A 222 9.44 -4.67 -22.72
CA ARG A 222 10.33 -5.84 -22.83
C ARG A 222 11.69 -5.67 -22.17
N TYR A 223 11.96 -4.50 -21.63
CA TYR A 223 13.24 -4.15 -21.02
C TYR A 223 13.03 -3.66 -19.61
N VAL A 224 13.77 -4.22 -18.66
CA VAL A 224 13.78 -3.83 -17.27
C VAL A 224 15.14 -3.28 -16.89
N THR A 225 15.24 -2.00 -16.60
CA THR A 225 16.47 -1.39 -16.10
C THR A 225 16.42 -1.29 -14.58
N ILE A 226 17.34 -2.00 -13.91
CA ILE A 226 17.44 -2.04 -12.45
C ILE A 226 18.15 -0.78 -11.95
N CYS A 227 17.41 0.11 -11.29
CA CYS A 227 17.93 1.33 -10.70
C CYS A 227 17.57 1.52 -9.22
N ASN A 228 16.61 0.76 -8.69
CA ASN A 228 16.22 0.72 -7.26
C ASN A 228 16.12 2.10 -6.60
N MET A 229 15.38 3.02 -7.21
CA MET A 229 15.39 4.43 -6.79
C MET A 229 14.62 4.68 -5.51
N GLN A 230 13.31 4.68 -5.60
CA GLN A 230 12.40 5.11 -4.53
C GLN A 230 11.29 4.11 -4.31
N THR A 231 10.70 4.10 -3.13
CA THR A 231 9.49 3.34 -2.83
C THR A 231 8.24 4.17 -3.14
N THR A 232 7.07 3.54 -3.07
CA THR A 232 5.77 4.22 -3.08
C THR A 232 5.01 3.81 -1.85
N SER A 233 4.55 4.78 -1.07
CA SER A 233 3.88 4.54 0.21
C SER A 233 2.38 4.57 0.11
N PHE A 234 1.72 3.63 0.79
CA PHE A 234 0.28 3.42 0.85
C PHE A 234 -0.22 3.50 2.29
N ALA A 235 -1.49 3.85 2.44
CA ALA A 235 -2.22 3.64 3.67
C ALA A 235 -3.58 3.00 3.39
N VAL A 236 -3.98 2.06 4.24
CA VAL A 236 -5.36 1.62 4.36
C VAL A 236 -6.03 2.49 5.41
N ILE A 237 -7.06 3.19 5.00
CA ILE A 237 -7.76 4.16 5.84
C ILE A 237 -9.22 3.78 6.02
N MET A 238 -9.78 4.06 7.17
CA MET A 238 -11.20 3.87 7.49
C MET A 238 -11.85 5.21 7.81
N ASN A 239 -13.11 5.36 7.41
CA ASN A 239 -13.96 6.49 7.81
C ASN A 239 -13.97 6.64 9.33
N LYS A 240 -13.67 7.85 9.83
CA LYS A 240 -13.53 8.10 11.27
C LYS A 240 -14.82 7.86 12.04
N LYS A 241 -15.97 8.29 11.51
CA LYS A 241 -17.26 8.08 12.16
C LYS A 241 -17.63 6.60 12.25
N LYS A 242 -17.35 5.85 11.16
CA LYS A 242 -17.56 4.40 11.15
C LYS A 242 -16.67 3.71 12.17
N TRP A 243 -15.36 4.05 12.21
CA TRP A 243 -14.44 3.54 13.22
C TRP A 243 -14.95 3.79 14.64
N ASP A 244 -15.39 5.03 14.95
CA ASP A 244 -15.85 5.41 16.27
C ASP A 244 -17.10 4.63 16.70
N SER A 245 -17.95 4.25 15.74
CA SER A 245 -19.17 3.45 15.96
C SER A 245 -18.93 1.95 16.17
N LEU A 246 -17.72 1.43 15.90
CA LEU A 246 -17.42 0.01 16.06
C LEU A 246 -17.33 -0.37 17.56
N PRO A 247 -17.75 -1.58 17.94
CA PRO A 247 -17.54 -2.12 19.26
C PRO A 247 -16.04 -2.18 19.62
N ASP A 248 -15.70 -1.97 20.88
CA ASP A 248 -14.30 -1.96 21.34
C ASP A 248 -13.57 -3.28 21.07
N LYS A 249 -14.26 -4.41 21.14
CA LYS A 249 -13.71 -5.73 20.76
C LYS A 249 -13.27 -5.76 19.29
N VAL A 250 -14.05 -5.17 18.38
CA VAL A 250 -13.72 -5.08 16.95
C VAL A 250 -12.56 -4.12 16.73
N LYS A 251 -12.59 -2.95 17.37
CA LYS A 251 -11.48 -1.98 17.32
C LYS A 251 -10.15 -2.61 17.74
N LYS A 252 -10.18 -3.37 18.84
CA LYS A 252 -8.99 -4.06 19.34
C LYS A 252 -8.43 -5.06 18.30
N VAL A 253 -9.29 -5.87 17.67
CA VAL A 253 -8.86 -6.81 16.63
C VAL A 253 -8.20 -6.08 15.48
N ILE A 254 -8.78 -4.98 14.99
CA ILE A 254 -8.24 -4.19 13.88
C ILE A 254 -6.92 -3.52 14.28
N ASP A 255 -6.81 -2.98 15.49
CA ASP A 255 -5.57 -2.35 15.99
C ASP A 255 -4.44 -3.36 16.16
N ASP A 256 -4.72 -4.53 16.76
CA ASP A 256 -3.74 -5.61 16.94
C ASP A 256 -3.23 -6.12 15.58
N LEU A 257 -4.10 -6.18 14.56
CA LEU A 257 -3.76 -6.63 13.21
C LEU A 257 -2.94 -5.60 12.42
N SER A 258 -3.04 -4.31 12.71
CA SER A 258 -2.47 -3.22 11.90
C SER A 258 -0.99 -3.40 11.56
N ARG A 259 -0.14 -3.61 12.58
CA ARG A 259 1.31 -3.80 12.38
C ARG A 259 1.62 -5.15 11.76
N GLU A 260 0.98 -6.21 12.25
CA GLU A 260 1.15 -7.58 11.74
C GLU A 260 0.87 -7.63 10.23
N HIS A 261 -0.25 -7.05 9.81
CA HIS A 261 -0.65 -7.00 8.42
C HIS A 261 0.29 -6.16 7.55
N SER A 262 0.79 -5.04 8.07
CA SER A 262 1.78 -4.20 7.39
C SER A 262 3.08 -4.97 7.11
N LEU A 263 3.58 -5.75 8.08
CA LEU A 263 4.79 -6.57 7.92
C LEU A 263 4.53 -7.75 6.96
N TRP A 264 3.38 -8.42 7.10
CA TRP A 264 2.99 -9.49 6.17
C TRP A 264 2.91 -8.99 4.73
N THR A 265 2.33 -7.81 4.51
CA THR A 265 2.24 -7.21 3.16
C THR A 265 3.62 -6.95 2.58
N GLY A 266 4.56 -6.45 3.39
CA GLY A 266 5.95 -6.25 2.95
C GLY A 266 6.64 -7.55 2.55
N GLU A 267 6.51 -8.60 3.36
CA GLU A 267 7.07 -9.91 3.04
C GLU A 267 6.44 -10.54 1.79
N TYR A 268 5.13 -10.40 1.66
CA TYR A 268 4.41 -10.87 0.47
C TYR A 268 4.92 -10.21 -0.80
N ILE A 269 4.99 -8.88 -0.83
CA ILE A 269 5.39 -8.15 -2.04
C ILE A 269 6.86 -8.34 -2.40
N ASP A 270 7.75 -8.50 -1.42
CA ASP A 270 9.17 -8.80 -1.66
C ASP A 270 9.35 -10.14 -2.39
N LYS A 271 8.53 -11.15 -2.08
CA LYS A 271 8.49 -12.43 -2.81
C LYS A 271 7.82 -12.27 -4.18
N HIS A 272 6.69 -11.60 -4.22
CA HIS A 272 5.88 -11.44 -5.44
C HIS A 272 6.62 -10.68 -6.56
N VAL A 273 7.46 -9.71 -6.22
CA VAL A 273 8.31 -8.99 -7.19
C VAL A 273 9.28 -9.94 -7.91
N ILE A 274 9.88 -10.88 -7.18
CA ILE A 274 10.80 -11.87 -7.75
C ILE A 274 10.04 -12.81 -8.67
N GLU A 275 8.87 -13.30 -8.21
CA GLU A 275 7.99 -14.15 -9.02
C GLU A 275 7.53 -13.45 -10.29
N SER A 276 7.16 -12.17 -10.19
CA SER A 276 6.68 -11.36 -11.33
C SER A 276 7.76 -11.16 -12.38
N LEU A 277 9.01 -10.90 -11.95
CA LEU A 277 10.14 -10.77 -12.86
C LEU A 277 10.49 -12.10 -13.53
N ASN A 278 10.49 -13.20 -12.80
CA ASN A 278 10.75 -14.53 -13.35
C ASN A 278 9.67 -14.93 -14.36
N TRP A 279 8.41 -14.70 -14.02
CA TRP A 279 7.29 -14.91 -14.92
C TRP A 279 7.44 -14.10 -16.24
N ALA A 280 7.84 -12.83 -16.14
CA ALA A 280 8.05 -11.98 -17.32
C ALA A 280 9.19 -12.51 -18.21
N LYS A 281 10.31 -12.96 -17.60
CA LYS A 281 11.43 -13.59 -18.34
C LYS A 281 10.99 -14.86 -19.07
N GLU A 282 10.26 -15.73 -18.40
CA GLU A 282 9.82 -17.03 -18.96
C GLU A 282 8.83 -16.85 -20.11
N HIS A 283 7.82 -15.99 -19.92
CA HIS A 283 6.71 -15.86 -20.89
C HIS A 283 6.99 -14.87 -22.01
N TYR A 284 7.80 -13.85 -21.74
CA TYR A 284 7.99 -12.72 -22.66
C TYR A 284 9.45 -12.45 -23.03
N LYS A 285 10.39 -13.25 -22.55
CA LYS A 285 11.83 -13.08 -22.78
C LYS A 285 12.32 -11.68 -22.39
N GLU A 286 11.82 -11.19 -21.24
CA GLU A 286 12.16 -9.89 -20.69
C GLU A 286 13.68 -9.74 -20.52
N GLU A 287 14.27 -8.69 -21.09
CA GLU A 287 15.67 -8.38 -20.89
C GLU A 287 15.87 -7.53 -19.62
N VAL A 288 16.60 -8.08 -18.65
CA VAL A 288 16.97 -7.35 -17.43
C VAL A 288 18.31 -6.68 -17.64
N ILE A 289 18.30 -5.35 -17.58
CA ILE A 289 19.47 -4.49 -17.75
C ILE A 289 19.99 -4.09 -16.38
N THR A 290 21.18 -4.52 -16.04
CA THR A 290 21.92 -4.01 -14.87
C THR A 290 22.78 -2.84 -15.35
N LEU A 291 22.62 -1.69 -14.73
CA LEU A 291 23.45 -0.53 -15.01
C LEU A 291 24.89 -0.83 -14.58
N SER A 292 25.87 -0.27 -15.30
CA SER A 292 27.25 -0.29 -14.82
C SER A 292 27.34 0.46 -13.48
N ASP A 293 28.36 0.12 -12.67
CA ASP A 293 28.57 0.77 -11.38
C ASP A 293 28.66 2.30 -11.49
N ASP A 294 29.28 2.80 -12.55
CA ASP A 294 29.43 4.23 -12.80
C ASP A 294 28.09 4.90 -13.14
N GLU A 295 27.29 4.28 -14.02
CA GLU A 295 25.93 4.77 -14.33
C GLU A 295 25.04 4.71 -13.09
N TYR A 296 25.04 3.60 -12.35
CA TYR A 296 24.27 3.47 -11.13
C TYR A 296 24.60 4.58 -10.11
N LYS A 297 25.88 4.79 -9.83
CA LYS A 297 26.35 5.87 -8.94
C LYS A 297 26.00 7.25 -9.49
N LEU A 298 26.11 7.46 -10.80
CA LEU A 298 25.77 8.72 -11.45
C LEU A 298 24.28 9.05 -11.31
N TRP A 299 23.40 8.06 -11.52
CA TRP A 299 21.95 8.22 -11.37
C TRP A 299 21.60 8.62 -9.94
N HIS A 300 22.11 7.88 -8.96
CA HIS A 300 21.84 8.16 -7.54
C HIS A 300 22.35 9.55 -7.10
N ARG A 301 23.55 9.92 -7.54
CA ARG A 301 24.10 11.25 -7.27
C ARG A 301 23.26 12.38 -7.87
N LYS A 302 22.72 12.20 -9.07
CA LYS A 302 21.85 13.20 -9.70
C LYS A 302 20.54 13.45 -8.92
N VAL A 303 20.00 12.46 -8.27
CA VAL A 303 18.75 12.58 -7.49
C VAL A 303 18.97 12.98 -6.03
N GLU A 304 20.20 12.99 -5.54
CA GLU A 304 20.54 13.37 -4.15
C GLU A 304 19.98 14.74 -3.71
N PRO A 305 19.96 15.80 -4.55
CA PRO A 305 19.40 17.09 -4.17
C PRO A 305 17.94 17.06 -3.74
N ILE A 306 17.15 16.06 -4.16
CA ILE A 306 15.71 15.93 -3.85
C ILE A 306 15.46 15.92 -2.35
N LYS A 307 16.31 15.24 -1.58
CA LYS A 307 16.24 15.21 -0.12
C LYS A 307 16.28 16.63 0.48
N ASN A 308 17.26 17.43 0.07
CA ASN A 308 17.44 18.78 0.62
C ASN A 308 16.27 19.72 0.26
N GLU A 309 15.72 19.56 -0.92
CA GLU A 309 14.55 20.32 -1.33
C GLU A 309 13.28 19.90 -0.58
N TRP A 310 13.08 18.59 -0.36
CA TRP A 310 12.00 18.09 0.48
C TRP A 310 12.13 18.65 1.90
N LEU A 311 13.34 18.60 2.51
CA LEU A 311 13.60 19.15 3.83
C LEU A 311 13.18 20.63 3.89
N LYS A 312 13.67 21.47 2.97
CA LYS A 312 13.31 22.89 2.90
C LYS A 312 11.81 23.13 2.75
N LYS A 313 11.17 22.41 1.81
CA LYS A 313 9.73 22.53 1.54
C LYS A 313 8.87 22.16 2.74
N VAL A 314 9.24 21.12 3.47
CA VAL A 314 8.46 20.61 4.60
C VAL A 314 8.70 21.42 5.87
N GLU A 315 9.94 21.89 6.11
CA GLU A 315 10.28 22.82 7.20
C GLU A 315 9.58 24.17 7.03
N ALA A 316 9.47 24.68 5.80
CA ALA A 316 8.70 25.91 5.52
C ALA A 316 7.21 25.80 5.89
N LYS A 317 6.68 24.58 6.04
CA LYS A 317 5.32 24.32 6.56
C LYS A 317 5.26 24.14 8.07
N GLY A 318 6.36 24.38 8.79
CA GLY A 318 6.45 24.21 10.25
C GLY A 318 6.49 22.73 10.68
N LEU A 319 6.80 21.80 9.76
CA LEU A 319 6.84 20.37 10.06
C LEU A 319 8.28 19.91 10.35
N PRO A 320 8.49 18.91 11.23
CA PRO A 320 9.82 18.52 11.72
C PRO A 320 10.58 17.62 10.72
N ALA A 321 10.81 18.10 9.49
CA ALA A 321 11.35 17.30 8.39
C ALA A 321 12.73 16.68 8.69
N ARG A 322 13.68 17.44 9.25
CA ARG A 322 15.02 16.92 9.60
C ARG A 322 14.95 15.82 10.66
N LYS A 323 14.11 16.01 11.69
CA LYS A 323 13.93 15.01 12.74
C LYS A 323 13.28 13.74 12.15
N PHE A 324 12.27 13.91 11.33
CA PHE A 324 11.60 12.80 10.62
C PHE A 324 12.59 12.03 9.74
N PHE A 325 13.39 12.73 8.94
CA PHE A 325 14.40 12.09 8.08
C PHE A 325 15.47 11.36 8.88
N LYS A 326 15.95 11.93 9.99
CA LYS A 326 16.88 11.27 10.90
C LYS A 326 16.27 9.99 11.49
N ASP A 327 15.00 10.02 11.84
CA ASP A 327 14.29 8.83 12.34
C ASP A 327 14.12 7.77 11.24
N ILE A 328 13.86 8.16 9.97
CA ILE A 328 13.86 7.20 8.86
C ILE A 328 15.17 6.41 8.82
N LEU A 329 16.30 7.12 8.80
CA LEU A 329 17.60 6.48 8.67
C LEU A 329 17.91 5.56 9.87
N ARG A 330 17.63 6.01 11.09
CA ARG A 330 17.80 5.22 12.32
C ARG A 330 16.93 3.97 12.34
N LEU A 331 15.64 4.09 11.95
CA LEU A 331 14.71 2.97 11.91
C LEU A 331 15.07 2.01 10.77
N LYS A 332 15.49 2.53 9.62
CA LYS A 332 16.00 1.72 8.51
C LYS A 332 17.15 0.84 8.99
N GLU A 333 18.18 1.41 9.62
CA GLU A 333 19.31 0.65 10.16
C GLU A 333 18.86 -0.42 11.17
N LYS A 334 17.92 -0.05 12.08
CA LYS A 334 17.36 -1.00 13.05
C LYS A 334 16.71 -2.19 12.34
N TYR A 335 15.81 -1.94 11.39
CA TYR A 335 15.04 -3.01 10.76
C TYR A 335 15.81 -3.77 9.70
N GLU A 336 16.85 -3.19 9.10
CA GLU A 336 17.79 -3.93 8.26
C GLU A 336 18.61 -4.93 9.07
N LYS A 337 18.96 -4.62 10.32
CA LYS A 337 19.58 -5.59 11.24
C LYS A 337 18.61 -6.67 11.71
N GLU A 338 17.34 -6.34 11.88
CA GLU A 338 16.31 -7.26 12.38
C GLU A 338 15.77 -8.19 11.29
N PHE A 339 15.55 -7.69 10.08
CA PHE A 339 14.90 -8.42 8.98
C PHE A 339 15.82 -8.63 7.77
N GLY A 340 16.89 -7.85 7.64
CA GLY A 340 17.88 -7.97 6.58
C GLY A 340 18.75 -9.20 6.79
N LYS A 341 19.00 -9.89 5.70
CA LYS A 341 20.03 -10.96 5.67
C LYS A 341 21.33 -10.38 5.21
#